data_43b72844305e424d5df381c6d87fb1c0
#
_entry.id   43b72844305e424d5df381c6d87fb1c0
#
_cell.length_a   1.000
_cell.length_b   1.000
_cell.length_c   1.000
_cell.angle_alpha   90.00
_cell.angle_beta   90.00
_cell.angle_gamma   90.00
#
_symmetry.space_group_name_H-M   'P 1'
#
loop_
_entity.id
_entity.type
_entity.pdbx_description
1 polymer ?
#
loop_
_entity_poly.entity_id
_entity_poly.type
_entity_poly.pdbx_seq_one_letter_code
_entity_poly.pdbx_strand_id
1 'polypeptide(L)'
;DKNYIGSIYKKPLENKKRYNSSQARNDNASIGLRWSDSIKSLGVNTHFDLGIRSGVDIFVRFKAYKEWQINDELSTRLEQIYRYGSNSKHYVRTNFETKYQRTQNIFIGNNLYLQYAHDIDEEISWGNSIYQEHDFANNKRLNYGIFVGGYLDEKKFDINQYGPFISWRQPIWRKWLFIQPELSYYNDRKKDRSHHVGAFLRLEAVF
;
A
#
# COMPACT_ATOMS: atom_id res chain seq x y z
N ASP A 1 16.08 -26.25 -0.22
CA ASP A 1 15.68 -24.85 -0.12
C ASP A 1 15.51 -24.13 -1.45
N LYS A 2 15.39 -24.92 -2.55
CA LYS A 2 15.04 -24.38 -3.89
C LYS A 2 13.58 -23.91 -3.98
N ASN A 3 12.74 -24.26 -3.01
CA ASN A 3 11.32 -23.90 -2.99
C ASN A 3 11.05 -22.48 -2.45
N TYR A 4 12.00 -21.89 -1.76
CA TYR A 4 11.85 -20.60 -1.12
C TYR A 4 11.87 -19.44 -2.13
N ILE A 5 12.79 -19.48 -3.07
CA ILE A 5 12.92 -18.48 -4.14
C ILE A 5 11.77 -18.62 -5.15
N GLY A 6 11.32 -19.83 -5.47
CA GLY A 6 10.24 -20.09 -6.42
C GLY A 6 8.86 -19.57 -6.00
N SER A 7 8.58 -19.50 -4.69
CA SER A 7 7.27 -19.00 -4.19
C SER A 7 7.12 -17.49 -4.30
N ILE A 8 8.22 -16.74 -4.25
CA ILE A 8 8.22 -15.28 -4.45
C ILE A 8 7.88 -14.91 -5.90
N TYR A 9 8.20 -15.81 -6.84
CA TYR A 9 8.15 -15.51 -8.27
C TYR A 9 6.86 -15.89 -8.98
N LYS A 10 6.17 -16.94 -8.57
CA LYS A 10 5.02 -17.48 -9.32
C LYS A 10 3.69 -16.81 -9.03
N LYS A 11 3.46 -16.30 -7.83
CA LYS A 11 2.17 -15.75 -7.42
C LYS A 11 1.90 -14.28 -7.75
N PRO A 12 2.88 -13.36 -7.83
CA PRO A 12 2.55 -11.95 -8.06
C PRO A 12 2.02 -11.64 -9.46
N LEU A 13 2.28 -12.48 -10.46
CA LEU A 13 1.88 -12.25 -11.85
C LEU A 13 0.52 -12.87 -12.21
N GLU A 14 0.09 -13.90 -11.47
CA GLU A 14 -1.17 -14.61 -11.74
C GLU A 14 -2.38 -14.02 -11.00
N ASN A 15 -2.17 -13.28 -9.91
CA ASN A 15 -3.27 -12.64 -9.19
C ASN A 15 -3.68 -11.35 -9.91
N LYS A 16 -4.70 -11.43 -10.75
CA LYS A 16 -5.33 -10.28 -11.43
C LYS A 16 -5.81 -9.20 -10.46
N LYS A 17 -6.06 -9.54 -9.19
CA LYS A 17 -6.52 -8.63 -8.13
C LYS A 17 -5.35 -8.18 -7.25
N ARG A 18 -4.42 -7.39 -7.79
CA ARG A 18 -3.39 -6.77 -6.95
C ARG A 18 -3.94 -5.56 -6.21
N TYR A 19 -3.71 -5.55 -4.92
CA TYR A 19 -4.10 -4.44 -4.06
C TYR A 19 -3.25 -3.19 -4.31
N ASN A 20 -3.89 -2.03 -4.18
CA ASN A 20 -3.26 -0.75 -4.49
C ASN A 20 -2.09 -0.48 -3.53
N SER A 21 -0.94 -0.14 -4.09
CA SER A 21 0.26 0.22 -3.33
C SER A 21 0.43 1.74 -3.14
N SER A 22 -0.54 2.55 -3.56
CA SER A 22 -0.51 4.01 -3.39
C SER A 22 -0.42 4.46 -1.92
N GLN A 23 -0.65 3.54 -1.00
CA GLN A 23 -0.48 3.75 0.45
C GLN A 23 0.97 3.86 0.91
N ALA A 24 1.92 3.61 0.03
CA ALA A 24 3.35 3.79 0.33
C ALA A 24 3.79 5.26 0.40
N ARG A 25 2.85 6.21 0.36
CA ARG A 25 3.14 7.66 0.38
C ARG A 25 3.96 8.12 1.60
N ASN A 26 3.90 7.37 2.69
CA ASN A 26 4.64 7.69 3.91
C ASN A 26 5.89 6.80 4.10
N ASP A 27 6.18 5.90 3.17
CA ASP A 27 7.40 5.11 3.25
C ASP A 27 8.55 5.86 2.55
N ASN A 28 9.46 6.36 3.34
CA ASN A 28 10.77 6.83 2.87
C ASN A 28 11.49 5.71 2.11
N ALA A 29 12.42 6.07 1.22
CA ALA A 29 13.22 5.09 0.50
C ALA A 29 13.83 4.07 1.47
N SER A 30 13.62 2.80 1.19
CA SER A 30 14.14 1.69 2.02
C SER A 30 14.70 0.58 1.14
N ILE A 31 15.69 -0.11 1.66
CA ILE A 31 16.25 -1.33 1.08
C ILE A 31 16.25 -2.41 2.15
N GLY A 32 15.90 -3.63 1.80
CA GLY A 32 15.83 -4.71 2.78
C GLY A 32 15.61 -6.09 2.17
N LEU A 33 15.69 -7.09 3.03
CA LEU A 33 15.43 -8.49 2.72
C LEU A 33 14.04 -8.86 3.22
N ARG A 34 13.33 -9.68 2.46
CA ARG A 34 11.99 -10.18 2.78
C ARG A 34 11.95 -11.69 2.81
N TRP A 35 11.38 -12.23 3.86
CA TRP A 35 10.95 -13.62 3.97
C TRP A 35 9.44 -13.67 3.91
N SER A 36 8.91 -14.58 3.10
CA SER A 36 7.47 -14.74 2.92
C SER A 36 7.07 -16.17 3.25
N ASP A 37 5.99 -16.31 4.00
CA ASP A 37 5.42 -17.60 4.37
C ASP A 37 3.89 -17.52 4.38
N SER A 38 3.19 -18.64 4.52
CA SER A 38 1.75 -18.69 4.65
C SER A 38 1.31 -19.72 5.68
N ILE A 39 0.48 -19.28 6.62
CA ILE A 39 -0.18 -20.15 7.60
C ILE A 39 -1.41 -20.76 6.93
N LYS A 40 -1.22 -21.92 6.30
CA LYS A 40 -2.24 -22.57 5.46
C LYS A 40 -3.56 -22.84 6.21
N SER A 41 -3.48 -23.24 7.48
CA SER A 41 -4.67 -23.53 8.32
C SER A 41 -5.57 -22.32 8.53
N LEU A 42 -5.01 -21.10 8.50
CA LEU A 42 -5.74 -19.86 8.69
C LEU A 42 -5.97 -19.10 7.38
N GLY A 43 -5.32 -19.50 6.29
CA GLY A 43 -5.33 -18.76 5.03
C GLY A 43 -4.67 -17.39 5.14
N VAL A 44 -3.70 -17.22 6.06
CA VAL A 44 -2.99 -15.97 6.32
C VAL A 44 -1.63 -16.01 5.68
N ASN A 45 -1.30 -15.00 4.89
CA ASN A 45 0.04 -14.81 4.35
C ASN A 45 0.83 -13.86 5.26
N THR A 46 2.09 -14.16 5.47
CA THR A 46 2.98 -13.39 6.35
C THR A 46 4.25 -12.98 5.61
N HIS A 47 4.76 -11.81 5.94
CA HIS A 47 6.06 -11.33 5.49
C HIS A 47 6.85 -10.81 6.68
N PHE A 48 8.11 -11.13 6.71
CA PHE A 48 9.07 -10.54 7.63
C PHE A 48 10.13 -9.81 6.81
N ASP A 49 10.34 -8.54 7.11
CA ASP A 49 11.33 -7.71 6.43
C ASP A 49 12.37 -7.21 7.44
N LEU A 50 13.64 -7.24 7.03
CA LEU A 50 14.74 -6.58 7.71
C LEU A 50 15.37 -5.61 6.73
N GLY A 51 15.57 -4.35 7.11
CA GLY A 51 16.09 -3.36 6.18
C GLY A 51 16.58 -2.08 6.82
N ILE A 52 17.02 -1.17 5.96
CA ILE A 52 17.45 0.18 6.30
C ILE A 52 16.61 1.16 5.51
N ARG A 53 16.11 2.19 6.18
CA ARG A 53 15.34 3.29 5.62
C ARG A 53 16.19 4.57 5.58
N SER A 54 15.81 5.53 4.76
CA SER A 54 16.46 6.87 4.71
C SER A 54 16.56 7.48 6.10
N GLY A 55 17.69 8.15 6.41
CA GLY A 55 18.02 8.63 7.75
C GLY A 55 18.71 7.56 8.62
N VAL A 56 19.24 6.48 8.02
CA VAL A 56 19.94 5.37 8.72
C VAL A 56 19.07 4.73 9.81
N ASP A 57 17.80 4.53 9.51
CA ASP A 57 16.84 3.86 10.38
C ASP A 57 16.82 2.35 10.05
N ILE A 58 17.47 1.54 10.87
CA ILE A 58 17.43 0.08 10.75
C ILE A 58 16.08 -0.39 11.29
N PHE A 59 15.34 -1.17 10.49
CA PHE A 59 14.02 -1.62 10.89
C PHE A 59 13.81 -3.12 10.70
N VAL A 60 12.93 -3.64 11.52
CA VAL A 60 12.24 -4.91 11.32
C VAL A 60 10.76 -4.63 11.05
N ARG A 61 10.16 -5.35 10.11
CA ARG A 61 8.74 -5.23 9.79
C ARG A 61 8.12 -6.62 9.68
N PHE A 62 7.02 -6.80 10.37
CA PHE A 62 6.14 -7.94 10.22
C PHE A 62 4.85 -7.48 9.56
N LYS A 63 4.38 -8.26 8.59
CA LYS A 63 3.16 -8.02 7.86
C LYS A 63 2.37 -9.33 7.77
N ALA A 64 1.10 -9.28 8.12
CA ALA A 64 0.17 -10.37 7.95
C ALA A 64 -1.03 -9.90 7.15
N TYR A 65 -1.52 -10.71 6.23
CA TYR A 65 -2.74 -10.39 5.51
C TYR A 65 -3.54 -11.63 5.16
N LYS A 66 -4.84 -11.43 5.09
CA LYS A 66 -5.79 -12.43 4.63
C LYS A 66 -6.71 -11.83 3.57
N GLU A 67 -6.99 -12.63 2.55
CA GLU A 67 -7.89 -12.28 1.45
C GLU A 67 -9.10 -13.21 1.49
N TRP A 68 -10.27 -12.64 1.27
CA TRP A 68 -11.52 -13.38 1.15
C TRP A 68 -12.14 -13.04 -0.20
N GLN A 69 -12.49 -14.08 -0.94
CA GLN A 69 -13.38 -13.98 -2.08
C GLN A 69 -14.80 -14.10 -1.55
N ILE A 70 -15.59 -13.04 -1.61
CA ILE A 70 -16.98 -13.02 -1.12
C ILE A 70 -17.89 -13.64 -2.17
N ASN A 71 -17.68 -13.27 -3.43
CA ASN A 71 -18.29 -13.87 -4.61
C ASN A 71 -17.36 -13.69 -5.81
N ASP A 72 -17.78 -14.08 -7.02
CA ASP A 72 -16.93 -14.03 -8.23
C ASP A 72 -16.42 -12.63 -8.57
N GLU A 73 -17.12 -11.58 -8.16
CA GLU A 73 -16.79 -10.19 -8.47
C GLU A 73 -16.19 -9.44 -7.30
N LEU A 74 -16.51 -9.83 -6.04
CA LEU A 74 -16.14 -9.08 -4.84
C LEU A 74 -15.10 -9.81 -4.02
N SER A 75 -13.99 -9.14 -3.75
CA SER A 75 -12.95 -9.61 -2.85
C SER A 75 -12.62 -8.57 -1.78
N THR A 76 -12.20 -9.05 -0.63
CA THR A 76 -11.82 -8.22 0.51
C THR A 76 -10.49 -8.68 1.05
N ARG A 77 -9.68 -7.73 1.53
CA ARG A 77 -8.38 -7.98 2.16
C ARG A 77 -8.26 -7.20 3.45
N LEU A 78 -7.86 -7.89 4.51
CA LEU A 78 -7.38 -7.27 5.74
C LEU A 78 -5.87 -7.47 5.83
N GLU A 79 -5.16 -6.41 6.12
CA GLU A 79 -3.71 -6.41 6.27
C GLU A 79 -3.31 -5.70 7.55
N GLN A 80 -2.45 -6.32 8.32
CA GLN A 80 -1.84 -5.77 9.51
C GLN A 80 -0.34 -5.65 9.31
N ILE A 81 0.22 -4.48 9.59
CA ILE A 81 1.65 -4.19 9.52
C ILE A 81 2.10 -3.73 10.90
N TYR A 82 3.19 -4.31 11.37
CA TYR A 82 3.96 -3.81 12.49
C TYR A 82 5.40 -3.60 12.06
N ARG A 83 5.97 -2.45 12.40
CA ARG A 83 7.38 -2.14 12.16
C ARG A 83 7.99 -1.54 13.43
N TYR A 84 9.23 -1.91 13.69
CA TYR A 84 10.06 -1.26 14.68
C TYR A 84 11.34 -0.78 14.00
N GLY A 85 11.67 0.49 14.15
CA GLY A 85 12.90 1.10 13.64
C GLY A 85 13.77 1.66 14.76
N SER A 86 15.07 1.70 14.52
CA SER A 86 16.03 2.23 15.50
C SER A 86 15.73 3.69 15.86
N ASN A 87 15.35 4.49 14.89
CA ASN A 87 15.01 5.90 15.03
C ASN A 87 13.50 6.14 15.05
N SER A 88 12.76 5.53 14.12
CA SER A 88 11.31 5.72 13.97
C SER A 88 10.46 5.00 15.02
N LYS A 89 11.08 4.14 15.87
CA LYS A 89 10.40 3.39 16.93
C LYS A 89 9.23 2.55 16.38
N HIS A 90 8.08 2.61 17.01
CA HIS A 90 6.91 1.78 16.71
C HIS A 90 6.04 2.37 15.61
N TYR A 91 5.64 1.51 14.70
CA TYR A 91 4.68 1.80 13.66
C TYR A 91 3.71 0.62 13.52
N VAL A 92 2.42 0.91 13.54
CA VAL A 92 1.35 -0.07 13.38
C VAL A 92 0.40 0.45 12.31
N ARG A 93 0.01 -0.39 11.36
CA ARG A 93 -1.01 -0.03 10.37
C ARG A 93 -1.94 -1.19 10.08
N THR A 94 -3.22 -0.90 10.10
CA THR A 94 -4.29 -1.79 9.65
C THR A 94 -4.85 -1.25 8.35
N ASN A 95 -4.90 -2.08 7.32
CA ASN A 95 -5.54 -1.76 6.03
C ASN A 95 -6.71 -2.71 5.82
N PHE A 96 -7.83 -2.16 5.40
CA PHE A 96 -9.00 -2.90 4.94
C PHE A 96 -9.33 -2.45 3.52
N GLU A 97 -9.24 -3.36 2.57
CA GLU A 97 -9.47 -3.07 1.16
C GLU A 97 -10.52 -4.00 0.58
N THR A 98 -11.46 -3.43 -0.16
CA THR A 98 -12.49 -4.16 -0.89
C THR A 98 -12.36 -3.81 -2.36
N LYS A 99 -12.40 -4.83 -3.23
CA LYS A 99 -12.39 -4.68 -4.70
C LYS A 99 -13.59 -5.37 -5.33
N TYR A 100 -14.31 -4.61 -6.13
CA TYR A 100 -15.38 -5.08 -7.00
C TYR A 100 -14.85 -5.13 -8.45
N GLN A 101 -14.95 -6.29 -9.07
CA GLN A 101 -14.58 -6.49 -10.47
C GLN A 101 -15.74 -6.14 -11.38
N ARG A 102 -15.69 -4.98 -12.03
CA ARG A 102 -16.74 -4.53 -12.95
C ARG A 102 -16.65 -5.23 -14.30
N THR A 103 -15.43 -5.44 -14.81
CA THR A 103 -15.12 -6.20 -16.02
C THR A 103 -13.86 -7.00 -15.81
N GLN A 104 -13.42 -7.79 -16.78
CA GLN A 104 -12.17 -8.56 -16.67
C GLN A 104 -10.93 -7.72 -16.32
N ASN A 105 -10.93 -6.43 -16.71
CA ASN A 105 -9.78 -5.55 -16.60
C ASN A 105 -10.08 -4.26 -15.81
N ILE A 106 -11.29 -4.10 -15.27
CA ILE A 106 -11.68 -2.88 -14.54
C ILE A 106 -12.19 -3.27 -13.15
N PHE A 107 -11.59 -2.65 -12.15
CA PHE A 107 -11.94 -2.85 -10.74
C PHE A 107 -12.31 -1.51 -10.11
N ILE A 108 -13.27 -1.54 -9.20
CA ILE A 108 -13.57 -0.43 -8.30
C ILE A 108 -13.12 -0.87 -6.92
N GLY A 109 -12.28 -0.07 -6.27
CA GLY A 109 -11.73 -0.37 -4.96
C GLY A 109 -12.08 0.68 -3.92
N ASN A 110 -12.26 0.23 -2.70
CA ASN A 110 -12.25 1.06 -1.51
C ASN A 110 -11.15 0.57 -0.58
N ASN A 111 -10.35 1.47 -0.07
CA ASN A 111 -9.32 1.17 0.89
C ASN A 111 -9.40 2.10 2.09
N LEU A 112 -9.54 1.53 3.26
CA LEU A 112 -9.54 2.19 4.56
C LEU A 112 -8.27 1.80 5.32
N TYR A 113 -7.58 2.76 5.94
CA TYR A 113 -6.49 2.47 6.85
C TYR A 113 -6.61 3.23 8.16
N LEU A 114 -6.04 2.62 9.19
CA LEU A 114 -5.74 3.24 10.47
C LEU A 114 -4.27 2.98 10.77
N GLN A 115 -3.55 4.01 11.20
CA GLN A 115 -2.11 3.96 11.42
C GLN A 115 -1.72 4.66 12.72
N TYR A 116 -0.82 4.04 13.46
CA TYR A 116 -0.08 4.63 14.56
C TYR A 116 1.39 4.75 14.15
N ALA A 117 2.02 5.90 14.41
CA ALA A 117 3.44 6.12 14.15
C ALA A 117 4.02 6.99 15.26
N HIS A 118 5.01 6.44 15.97
CA HIS A 118 5.66 7.11 17.11
C HIS A 118 6.50 8.33 16.70
N ASP A 119 7.00 8.34 15.47
CA ASP A 119 7.86 9.40 14.92
C ASP A 119 7.07 10.59 14.31
N ILE A 120 5.77 10.65 14.52
CA ILE A 120 4.89 11.70 14.02
C ILE A 120 4.19 12.36 15.21
N ASP A 121 4.18 13.69 15.27
CA ASP A 121 3.56 14.48 16.36
C ASP A 121 2.10 14.10 16.63
N GLU A 122 1.40 13.66 15.60
CA GLU A 122 0.05 13.12 15.68
C GLU A 122 0.08 11.63 15.44
N GLU A 123 0.20 10.90 16.50
CA GLU A 123 0.51 9.48 16.53
C GLU A 123 -0.48 8.61 15.74
N ILE A 124 -1.76 8.97 15.69
CA ILE A 124 -2.80 8.19 15.02
C ILE A 124 -3.33 8.95 13.80
N SER A 125 -3.20 8.32 12.65
CA SER A 125 -3.77 8.81 11.39
C SER A 125 -4.70 7.79 10.75
N TRP A 126 -5.63 8.26 9.94
CA TRP A 126 -6.57 7.45 9.19
C TRP A 126 -6.72 7.97 7.76
N GLY A 127 -7.20 7.12 6.88
CA GLY A 127 -7.56 7.55 5.54
C GLY A 127 -8.41 6.54 4.83
N ASN A 128 -9.20 7.05 3.90
CA ASN A 128 -10.02 6.26 3.00
C ASN A 128 -9.79 6.72 1.56
N SER A 129 -9.77 5.79 0.64
CA SER A 129 -9.72 6.09 -0.79
C SER A 129 -10.70 5.23 -1.55
N ILE A 130 -11.40 5.84 -2.50
CA ILE A 130 -12.23 5.17 -3.49
C ILE A 130 -11.54 5.38 -4.84
N TYR A 131 -11.31 4.31 -5.56
CA TYR A 131 -10.54 4.35 -6.79
C TYR A 131 -11.06 3.38 -7.85
N GLN A 132 -10.74 3.69 -9.10
CA GLN A 132 -10.90 2.78 -10.22
C GLN A 132 -9.53 2.35 -10.71
N GLU A 133 -9.39 1.04 -10.96
CA GLU A 133 -8.18 0.41 -11.45
C GLU A 133 -8.45 -0.21 -12.81
N HIS A 134 -7.58 0.06 -13.76
CA HIS A 134 -7.60 -0.53 -15.10
C HIS A 134 -6.32 -1.34 -15.31
N ASP A 135 -6.48 -2.62 -15.57
CA ASP A 135 -5.40 -3.50 -15.99
C ASP A 135 -5.30 -3.52 -17.52
N PHE A 136 -4.11 -3.25 -18.03
CA PHE A 136 -3.80 -3.32 -19.45
C PHE A 136 -2.85 -4.48 -19.75
N ALA A 137 -2.71 -4.82 -21.03
CA ALA A 137 -1.71 -5.79 -21.46
C ALA A 137 -0.29 -5.43 -20.98
N ASN A 138 0.59 -6.43 -20.89
CA ASN A 138 1.98 -6.28 -20.48
C ASN A 138 2.17 -5.73 -19.05
N ASN A 139 1.30 -6.10 -18.11
CA ASN A 139 1.38 -5.71 -16.70
C ASN A 139 1.36 -4.18 -16.45
N LYS A 140 0.72 -3.44 -17.33
CA LYS A 140 0.46 -2.02 -17.13
C LYS A 140 -0.82 -1.83 -16.35
N ARG A 141 -0.85 -0.80 -15.50
CA ARG A 141 -2.00 -0.50 -14.64
C ARG A 141 -2.16 0.99 -14.45
N LEU A 142 -3.40 1.46 -14.56
CA LEU A 142 -3.82 2.81 -14.23
C LEU A 142 -4.74 2.77 -13.02
N ASN A 143 -4.44 3.57 -11.99
CA ASN A 143 -5.36 3.82 -10.90
C ASN A 143 -5.66 5.31 -10.82
N TYR A 144 -6.92 5.65 -10.57
CA TYR A 144 -7.33 7.00 -10.26
C TYR A 144 -8.51 7.00 -9.32
N GLY A 145 -8.59 8.02 -8.48
CA GLY A 145 -9.63 8.08 -7.47
C GLY A 145 -9.56 9.35 -6.63
N ILE A 146 -10.27 9.29 -5.53
CA ILE A 146 -10.27 10.32 -4.51
C ILE A 146 -9.85 9.71 -3.18
N PHE A 147 -9.20 10.52 -2.37
CA PHE A 147 -8.86 10.14 -1.00
C PHE A 147 -9.29 11.21 -0.01
N VAL A 148 -9.51 10.80 1.20
CA VAL A 148 -9.71 11.62 2.39
C VAL A 148 -8.93 11.00 3.53
N GLY A 149 -8.33 11.83 4.37
CA GLY A 149 -7.57 11.34 5.52
C GLY A 149 -7.35 12.44 6.55
N GLY A 150 -6.86 12.03 7.69
CA GLY A 150 -6.59 12.94 8.79
C GLY A 150 -6.00 12.24 9.99
N TYR A 151 -6.09 12.91 11.11
CA TYR A 151 -5.56 12.46 12.39
C TYR A 151 -6.67 12.28 13.42
N LEU A 152 -6.39 11.49 14.44
CA LEU A 152 -7.22 11.41 15.63
C LEU A 152 -6.65 12.39 16.65
N ASP A 153 -7.33 13.51 16.83
CA ASP A 153 -6.98 14.53 17.80
C ASP A 153 -8.05 14.58 18.90
N GLU A 154 -7.62 14.57 20.17
CA GLU A 154 -8.51 14.62 21.35
C GLU A 154 -9.78 13.74 21.24
N LYS A 155 -9.64 12.54 20.68
CA LYS A 155 -10.73 11.57 20.41
C LYS A 155 -11.69 11.97 19.26
N LYS A 156 -11.33 12.93 18.41
CA LYS A 156 -12.09 13.31 17.22
C LYS A 156 -11.32 12.95 15.96
N PHE A 157 -12.04 12.42 14.98
CA PHE A 157 -11.48 12.19 13.64
C PHE A 157 -11.53 13.51 12.86
N ASP A 158 -10.39 14.15 12.72
CA ASP A 158 -10.27 15.35 11.91
C ASP A 158 -9.92 15.00 10.46
N ILE A 159 -10.55 15.71 9.53
CA ILE A 159 -10.22 15.64 8.10
C ILE A 159 -9.17 16.71 7.81
N ASN A 160 -7.95 16.28 7.49
CA ASN A 160 -6.84 17.18 7.22
C ASN A 160 -6.45 17.22 5.75
N GLN A 161 -6.59 16.09 5.04
CA GLN A 161 -6.23 15.99 3.63
C GLN A 161 -7.34 15.31 2.83
N TYR A 162 -7.62 15.85 1.64
CA TYR A 162 -8.53 15.23 0.67
C TYR A 162 -8.21 15.70 -0.74
N GLY A 163 -8.49 14.86 -1.71
CA GLY A 163 -8.32 15.23 -3.12
C GLY A 163 -8.26 14.06 -4.06
N PRO A 164 -8.16 14.32 -5.38
CA PRO A 164 -7.97 13.30 -6.38
C PRO A 164 -6.51 12.84 -6.47
N PHE A 165 -6.33 11.64 -6.98
CA PHE A 165 -5.04 11.09 -7.33
C PHE A 165 -5.12 10.25 -8.60
N ILE A 166 -3.98 10.10 -9.27
CA ILE A 166 -3.80 9.22 -10.42
C ILE A 166 -2.41 8.57 -10.32
N SER A 167 -2.33 7.29 -10.59
CA SER A 167 -1.05 6.58 -10.67
C SER A 167 -1.02 5.65 -11.88
N TRP A 168 0.15 5.55 -12.50
CA TRP A 168 0.41 4.68 -13.63
C TRP A 168 1.54 3.73 -13.28
N ARG A 169 1.34 2.42 -13.43
CA ARG A 169 2.36 1.40 -13.20
C ARG A 169 2.66 0.67 -14.50
N GLN A 170 3.92 0.55 -14.85
CA GLN A 170 4.35 -0.22 -16.00
C GLN A 170 5.72 -0.86 -15.77
N PRO A 171 6.01 -1.99 -16.45
CA PRO A 171 7.37 -2.52 -16.48
C PRO A 171 8.25 -1.58 -17.32
N ILE A 172 9.51 -1.41 -16.88
CA ILE A 172 10.57 -0.72 -17.61
C ILE A 172 11.75 -1.66 -17.79
N TRP A 173 12.41 -1.60 -18.94
CA TRP A 173 13.59 -2.39 -19.31
C TRP A 173 13.43 -3.93 -19.20
N ARG A 174 12.99 -4.46 -18.07
CA ARG A 174 12.75 -5.89 -17.82
C ARG A 174 11.36 -6.12 -17.24
N LYS A 175 10.81 -7.33 -17.41
CA LYS A 175 9.47 -7.68 -16.88
C LYS A 175 9.37 -7.69 -15.35
N TRP A 176 10.50 -7.69 -14.67
CA TRP A 176 10.59 -7.68 -13.21
C TRP A 176 10.83 -6.29 -12.61
N LEU A 177 11.17 -5.28 -13.42
CA LEU A 177 11.39 -3.90 -12.95
C LEU A 177 10.23 -3.02 -13.36
N PHE A 178 9.59 -2.38 -12.40
CA PHE A 178 8.42 -1.52 -12.59
C PHE A 178 8.72 -0.10 -12.15
N ILE A 179 8.13 0.84 -12.87
CA ILE A 179 8.03 2.24 -12.48
C ILE A 179 6.56 2.58 -12.22
N GLN A 180 6.33 3.35 -11.17
CA GLN A 180 5.00 3.84 -10.82
C GLN A 180 5.06 5.31 -10.41
N PRO A 181 4.89 6.24 -11.35
CA PRO A 181 4.58 7.63 -11.03
C PRO A 181 3.17 7.75 -10.45
N GLU A 182 3.00 8.65 -9.50
CA GLU A 182 1.74 9.04 -8.91
C GLU A 182 1.67 10.56 -8.80
N LEU A 183 0.55 11.13 -9.17
CA LEU A 183 0.21 12.54 -8.98
C LEU A 183 -1.03 12.63 -8.09
N SER A 184 -1.03 13.58 -7.18
CA SER A 184 -2.17 13.91 -6.35
C SER A 184 -2.35 15.42 -6.27
N TYR A 185 -3.61 15.85 -6.26
CA TYR A 185 -3.97 17.23 -5.99
C TYR A 185 -4.83 17.24 -4.73
N TYR A 186 -4.37 17.91 -3.68
CA TYR A 186 -4.99 17.79 -2.38
C TYR A 186 -5.01 19.12 -1.64
N ASN A 187 -6.01 19.26 -0.77
CA ASN A 187 -6.07 20.30 0.23
C ASN A 187 -5.45 19.81 1.52
N ASP A 188 -4.58 20.59 2.14
CA ASP A 188 -3.98 20.31 3.45
C ASP A 188 -4.43 21.37 4.45
N ARG A 189 -5.41 21.02 5.27
CA ARG A 189 -6.00 21.94 6.25
C ARG A 189 -5.05 22.32 7.39
N LYS A 190 -4.03 21.52 7.65
CA LYS A 190 -3.06 21.84 8.70
C LYS A 190 -2.04 22.87 8.26
N LYS A 191 -1.60 22.80 7.01
CA LYS A 191 -0.58 23.72 6.54
C LYS A 191 -1.12 25.14 6.35
N ASP A 192 -2.08 25.31 5.48
CA ASP A 192 -2.57 26.65 5.12
C ASP A 192 -3.95 26.62 4.46
N ARG A 193 -4.60 25.49 4.40
CA ARG A 193 -5.84 25.24 3.65
C ARG A 193 -5.71 25.48 2.14
N SER A 194 -4.51 25.61 1.64
CA SER A 194 -4.26 25.75 0.21
C SER A 194 -4.26 24.41 -0.52
N HIS A 195 -4.26 24.47 -1.84
CA HIS A 195 -4.19 23.27 -2.67
C HIS A 195 -2.74 22.99 -3.07
N HIS A 196 -2.34 21.75 -2.95
CA HIS A 196 -1.00 21.30 -3.24
C HIS A 196 -1.02 20.21 -4.32
N VAL A 197 0.03 20.21 -5.13
CA VAL A 197 0.33 19.09 -6.04
C VAL A 197 1.38 18.21 -5.40
N GLY A 198 1.05 16.95 -5.19
CA GLY A 198 2.00 15.92 -4.78
C GLY A 198 2.43 15.09 -5.97
N ALA A 199 3.73 14.87 -6.13
CA ALA A 199 4.29 13.94 -7.10
C ALA A 199 5.13 12.89 -6.36
N PHE A 200 4.90 11.63 -6.67
CA PHE A 200 5.62 10.51 -6.11
C PHE A 200 6.08 9.57 -7.22
N LEU A 201 7.30 9.03 -7.11
CA LEU A 201 7.86 8.06 -8.04
C LEU A 201 8.30 6.82 -7.27
N ARG A 202 7.74 5.67 -7.62
CA ARG A 202 8.14 4.37 -7.07
C ARG A 202 8.87 3.55 -8.12
N LEU A 203 9.98 2.95 -7.72
CA LEU A 203 10.64 1.87 -8.44
C LEU A 203 10.45 0.57 -7.66
N GLU A 204 10.05 -0.48 -8.33
CA GLU A 204 9.81 -1.79 -7.71
C GLU A 204 10.47 -2.88 -8.54
N ALA A 205 11.34 -3.65 -7.89
CA ALA A 205 11.91 -4.86 -8.48
C ALA A 205 11.16 -6.10 -7.93
N VAL A 206 10.68 -6.96 -8.82
CA VAL A 206 9.92 -8.18 -8.48
C VAL A 206 10.64 -9.35 -9.11
N PHE A 207 11.39 -10.09 -8.29
CA PHE A 207 12.18 -11.24 -8.73
C PHE A 207 11.47 -12.53 -8.47
#